data_cf9a23701c0a165d5b5baace0caaeabe
#
_entry.id   cf9a23701c0a165d5b5baace0caaeabe
#
_cell.length_a   1.000
_cell.length_b   1.000
_cell.length_c   1.000
_cell.angle_alpha   90.00
_cell.angle_beta   90.00
_cell.angle_gamma   90.00
#
_symmetry.space_group_name_H-M   'P 1'
#
loop_
_entity.id
_entity.type
_entity.pdbx_description
1 polymer ?
#
loop_
_entity_poly.entity_id
_entity_poly.type
_entity_poly.pdbx_seq_one_letter_code
_entity_poly.pdbx_strand_id
1 'polypeptide(L)'
;MRLSTTLILLAAACLTTLVAEAAPLRVCADPDYLPYSNRAGEGFENKVAESVARALGETVVYTWENTRGHGGFPEFLARTLDAEKCDVVMNVPYGSREELTTQPYYVSSYVFVFKKNKGYDIKTMDSPVLKRIKIGFESDTPAENGLKMRGLVPAAMAFDVGSDSGESPASMLTALENGQIDVLITWQPAIGAFLKQHPDLEVVAVPNERALGAPEQYAFPMSMGVRQKDESLRKRLDDVIAKLQSELTSILKEHGVQLYTPQ
;
A
#
# COMPACT_ATOMS: atom_id res chain seq x y z
N MET A 1 20.66 -80.89 30.94
CA MET A 1 20.69 -79.47 31.22
C MET A 1 20.67 -78.69 29.89
N ARG A 2 19.51 -78.16 29.46
CA ARG A 2 19.37 -77.36 28.21
C ARG A 2 19.10 -75.98 28.60
N LEU A 3 20.05 -75.07 28.34
CA LEU A 3 19.83 -73.58 28.48
C LEU A 3 19.09 -73.10 27.23
N SER A 4 17.89 -72.50 27.45
CA SER A 4 17.15 -71.78 26.42
C SER A 4 17.54 -70.30 26.52
N THR A 5 18.17 -69.82 25.46
CA THR A 5 18.53 -68.39 25.33
C THR A 5 17.36 -67.63 24.67
N THR A 6 16.67 -66.80 25.43
CA THR A 6 15.57 -65.97 24.91
C THR A 6 16.16 -64.69 24.36
N LEU A 7 16.01 -64.48 23.04
CA LEU A 7 16.45 -63.27 22.33
C LEU A 7 15.34 -62.24 22.39
N ILE A 8 15.55 -61.13 23.10
CA ILE A 8 14.62 -59.97 23.15
C ILE A 8 15.00 -59.04 22.03
N LEU A 9 14.16 -58.97 20.98
CA LEU A 9 14.24 -57.96 19.94
C LEU A 9 13.63 -56.66 20.47
N LEU A 10 14.43 -55.61 20.72
CA LEU A 10 13.96 -54.23 20.91
C LEU A 10 13.67 -53.64 19.55
N ALA A 11 12.39 -53.47 19.20
CA ALA A 11 11.96 -52.68 18.06
C ALA A 11 12.03 -51.19 18.42
N ALA A 12 13.04 -50.48 17.93
CA ALA A 12 13.12 -49.03 18.03
C ALA A 12 12.12 -48.42 17.02
N ALA A 13 10.99 -47.95 17.52
CA ALA A 13 10.02 -47.15 16.73
C ALA A 13 10.62 -45.78 16.50
N CYS A 14 11.16 -45.54 15.30
CA CYS A 14 11.50 -44.17 14.82
C CYS A 14 10.19 -43.41 14.60
N LEU A 15 9.80 -42.56 15.56
CA LEU A 15 8.78 -41.54 15.33
C LEU A 15 9.37 -40.49 14.40
N THR A 16 9.13 -40.62 13.11
CA THR A 16 9.31 -39.49 12.17
C THR A 16 8.21 -38.48 12.45
N THR A 17 8.52 -37.40 13.15
CA THR A 17 7.65 -36.22 13.23
C THR A 17 7.54 -35.64 11.82
N LEU A 18 6.41 -35.85 11.16
CA LEU A 18 6.01 -35.08 9.99
C LEU A 18 5.86 -33.63 10.47
N VAL A 19 6.88 -32.81 10.22
CA VAL A 19 6.75 -31.37 10.29
C VAL A 19 5.81 -31.00 9.13
N ALA A 20 4.55 -30.74 9.43
CA ALA A 20 3.64 -30.18 8.44
C ALA A 20 4.23 -28.81 8.03
N GLU A 21 4.72 -28.72 6.83
CA GLU A 21 5.14 -27.44 6.25
C GLU A 21 3.90 -26.55 6.20
N ALA A 22 3.94 -25.42 6.89
CA ALA A 22 2.83 -24.48 6.89
C ALA A 22 2.61 -24.00 5.45
N ALA A 23 1.35 -23.97 5.01
CA ALA A 23 1.03 -23.47 3.69
C ALA A 23 1.48 -22.01 3.57
N PRO A 24 2.07 -21.59 2.44
CA PRO A 24 2.57 -20.23 2.29
C PRO A 24 1.42 -19.21 2.23
N LEU A 25 1.65 -18.01 2.74
CA LEU A 25 0.80 -16.85 2.50
C LEU A 25 0.99 -16.40 1.05
N ARG A 26 -0.03 -16.59 0.22
CA ARG A 26 0.03 -16.20 -1.20
C ARG A 26 -0.43 -14.75 -1.35
N VAL A 27 0.47 -13.87 -1.78
CA VAL A 27 0.26 -12.41 -1.87
C VAL A 27 0.16 -11.98 -3.33
N CYS A 28 -0.89 -11.24 -3.66
CA CYS A 28 -1.01 -10.54 -4.95
C CYS A 28 -0.20 -9.25 -4.88
N ALA A 29 0.72 -9.03 -5.81
CA ALA A 29 1.59 -7.86 -5.79
C ALA A 29 1.99 -7.41 -7.19
N ASP A 30 2.32 -6.13 -7.31
CA ASP A 30 2.87 -5.57 -8.54
C ASP A 30 4.37 -5.89 -8.65
N PRO A 31 4.85 -6.34 -9.83
CA PRO A 31 6.24 -6.71 -10.01
C PRO A 31 7.22 -5.54 -10.03
N ASP A 32 6.74 -4.31 -10.30
CA ASP A 32 7.59 -3.13 -10.51
C ASP A 32 6.86 -1.81 -10.19
N TYR A 33 6.40 -1.67 -8.97
CA TYR A 33 5.68 -0.49 -8.51
C TYR A 33 6.22 0.03 -7.16
N LEU A 34 7.49 0.44 -7.15
CA LEU A 34 8.05 1.10 -5.96
C LEU A 34 7.38 2.48 -5.72
N PRO A 35 7.15 2.83 -4.46
CA PRO A 35 7.66 2.22 -3.22
C PRO A 35 6.78 1.11 -2.63
N TYR A 36 5.74 0.66 -3.31
CA TYR A 36 4.79 -0.35 -2.83
C TYR A 36 5.39 -1.75 -2.87
N SER A 37 5.63 -2.28 -4.05
CA SER A 37 6.19 -3.62 -4.24
C SER A 37 7.07 -3.72 -5.47
N ASN A 38 7.99 -4.67 -5.46
CA ASN A 38 8.73 -5.12 -6.63
C ASN A 38 9.20 -6.58 -6.45
N ARG A 39 9.71 -7.19 -7.52
CA ARG A 39 10.23 -8.57 -7.48
C ARG A 39 11.47 -8.74 -6.59
N ALA A 40 12.21 -7.67 -6.33
CA ALA A 40 13.36 -7.69 -5.43
C ALA A 40 12.96 -7.65 -3.94
N GLY A 41 11.66 -7.46 -3.63
CA GLY A 41 11.17 -7.40 -2.25
C GLY A 41 11.53 -6.12 -1.51
N GLU A 42 11.74 -5.01 -2.24
CA GLU A 42 12.22 -3.74 -1.67
C GLU A 42 11.11 -2.79 -1.25
N GLY A 43 9.87 -3.00 -1.73
CA GLY A 43 8.73 -2.16 -1.40
C GLY A 43 8.22 -2.38 0.04
N PHE A 44 7.52 -1.38 0.58
CA PHE A 44 6.98 -1.48 1.94
C PHE A 44 5.91 -2.56 2.06
N GLU A 45 5.12 -2.82 1.01
CA GLU A 45 4.13 -3.90 1.00
C GLU A 45 4.80 -5.27 1.06
N ASN A 46 5.94 -5.46 0.38
CA ASN A 46 6.73 -6.67 0.51
C ASN A 46 7.15 -6.89 1.96
N LYS A 47 7.68 -5.85 2.63
CA LYS A 47 8.15 -5.94 4.01
C LYS A 47 7.01 -6.20 5.01
N VAL A 48 5.85 -5.55 4.79
CA VAL A 48 4.65 -5.82 5.58
C VAL A 48 4.19 -7.27 5.39
N ALA A 49 4.11 -7.76 4.16
CA ALA A 49 3.71 -9.14 3.85
C ALA A 49 4.66 -10.16 4.47
N GLU A 50 5.98 -9.94 4.38
CA GLU A 50 7.02 -10.80 4.98
C GLU A 50 6.88 -10.84 6.52
N SER A 51 6.61 -9.70 7.17
CA SER A 51 6.41 -9.63 8.61
C SER A 51 5.15 -10.38 9.05
N VAL A 52 4.05 -10.20 8.33
CA VAL A 52 2.77 -10.87 8.59
C VAL A 52 2.90 -12.39 8.41
N ALA A 53 3.49 -12.85 7.31
CA ALA A 53 3.69 -14.27 7.05
C ALA A 53 4.56 -14.91 8.15
N ARG A 54 5.66 -14.27 8.53
CA ARG A 54 6.52 -14.74 9.63
C ARG A 54 5.75 -14.89 10.95
N ALA A 55 4.86 -13.94 11.27
CA ALA A 55 4.03 -14.01 12.48
C ALA A 55 2.96 -15.11 12.41
N LEU A 56 2.52 -15.48 11.21
CA LEU A 56 1.64 -16.63 10.97
C LEU A 56 2.40 -17.97 10.99
N GLY A 57 3.74 -17.96 11.02
CA GLY A 57 4.57 -19.17 10.85
C GLY A 57 4.63 -19.64 9.40
N GLU A 58 4.36 -18.79 8.45
CA GLU A 58 4.26 -19.04 7.02
C GLU A 58 5.42 -18.35 6.25
N THR A 59 5.63 -18.77 5.00
CA THR A 59 6.47 -18.05 4.03
C THR A 59 5.60 -17.26 3.07
N VAL A 60 6.15 -16.23 2.41
CA VAL A 60 5.42 -15.49 1.35
C VAL A 60 5.68 -16.12 0.00
N VAL A 61 4.62 -16.29 -0.79
CA VAL A 61 4.68 -16.59 -2.21
C VAL A 61 3.91 -15.51 -2.96
N TYR A 62 4.56 -14.83 -3.91
CA TYR A 62 3.93 -13.75 -4.67
C TYR A 62 3.31 -14.24 -5.97
N THR A 63 2.11 -13.75 -6.25
CA THR A 63 1.53 -13.70 -7.60
C THR A 63 1.73 -12.30 -8.14
N TRP A 64 2.59 -12.18 -9.13
CA TRP A 64 2.95 -10.91 -9.74
C TRP A 64 2.03 -10.57 -10.89
N GLU A 65 1.33 -9.46 -10.80
CA GLU A 65 0.47 -8.90 -11.83
C GLU A 65 0.48 -7.38 -11.73
N ASN A 66 0.33 -6.69 -12.84
CA ASN A 66 0.30 -5.24 -12.90
C ASN A 66 -0.98 -4.69 -12.26
N THR A 67 -0.87 -3.78 -11.30
CA THR A 67 -2.01 -3.18 -10.59
C THR A 67 -2.62 -1.99 -11.33
N ARG A 68 -1.88 -1.35 -12.22
CA ARG A 68 -2.28 -0.15 -12.95
C ARG A 68 -2.46 -0.40 -14.46
N GLY A 69 -2.52 -1.66 -14.87
CA GLY A 69 -2.77 -2.06 -16.24
C GLY A 69 -4.16 -1.71 -16.75
N HIS A 70 -4.40 -2.04 -18.01
CA HIS A 70 -5.72 -1.84 -18.61
C HIS A 70 -6.82 -2.47 -17.74
N GLY A 71 -7.83 -1.69 -17.37
CA GLY A 71 -8.89 -2.09 -16.41
C GLY A 71 -8.57 -1.78 -14.93
N GLY A 72 -7.38 -1.31 -14.61
CA GLY A 72 -6.98 -0.86 -13.27
C GLY A 72 -7.06 -1.92 -12.19
N PHE A 73 -7.23 -1.49 -10.96
CA PHE A 73 -7.25 -2.37 -9.78
C PHE A 73 -8.38 -3.44 -9.80
N PRO A 74 -9.62 -3.17 -10.28
CA PRO A 74 -10.63 -4.22 -10.40
C PRO A 74 -10.21 -5.36 -11.33
N GLU A 75 -9.58 -5.08 -12.46
CA GLU A 75 -9.07 -6.12 -13.38
C GLU A 75 -7.89 -6.88 -12.77
N PHE A 76 -7.02 -6.21 -12.00
CA PHE A 76 -5.98 -6.87 -11.22
C PHE A 76 -6.58 -7.88 -10.23
N LEU A 77 -7.62 -7.51 -9.46
CA LEU A 77 -8.30 -8.42 -8.53
C LEU A 77 -8.91 -9.61 -9.28
N ALA A 78 -9.62 -9.36 -10.38
CA ALA A 78 -10.24 -10.41 -11.19
C ALA A 78 -9.22 -11.44 -11.71
N ARG A 79 -8.02 -10.99 -12.10
CA ARG A 79 -6.95 -11.86 -12.61
C ARG A 79 -6.13 -12.54 -11.53
N THR A 80 -6.19 -12.09 -10.29
CA THR A 80 -5.35 -12.58 -9.19
C THR A 80 -6.14 -13.14 -8.03
N LEU A 81 -6.73 -12.30 -7.19
CA LEU A 81 -7.43 -12.67 -5.96
C LEU A 81 -8.68 -13.50 -6.26
N ASP A 82 -9.54 -13.05 -7.18
CA ASP A 82 -10.78 -13.72 -7.55
C ASP A 82 -10.52 -15.00 -8.34
N ALA A 83 -9.43 -15.03 -9.12
CA ALA A 83 -8.95 -16.22 -9.81
C ALA A 83 -8.22 -17.21 -8.89
N GLU A 84 -8.22 -16.99 -7.58
CA GLU A 84 -7.59 -17.84 -6.55
C GLU A 84 -6.08 -18.08 -6.74
N LYS A 85 -5.39 -17.21 -7.47
CA LYS A 85 -3.95 -17.28 -7.67
C LYS A 85 -3.16 -16.82 -6.44
N CYS A 86 -3.76 -15.98 -5.63
CA CYS A 86 -3.26 -15.48 -4.34
C CYS A 86 -4.40 -15.40 -3.33
N ASP A 87 -4.10 -15.12 -2.07
CA ASP A 87 -5.08 -15.12 -0.98
C ASP A 87 -5.26 -13.74 -0.34
N VAL A 88 -4.25 -12.88 -0.48
CA VAL A 88 -4.27 -11.55 0.12
C VAL A 88 -3.71 -10.52 -0.85
N VAL A 89 -4.32 -9.35 -0.86
CA VAL A 89 -3.84 -8.12 -1.51
C VAL A 89 -3.54 -7.08 -0.44
N MET A 90 -2.45 -6.34 -0.64
CA MET A 90 -2.01 -5.33 0.31
C MET A 90 -2.62 -3.96 -0.03
N ASN A 91 -2.64 -3.07 0.98
CA ASN A 91 -2.84 -1.63 0.78
C ASN A 91 -4.17 -1.26 0.09
N VAL A 92 -5.26 -1.89 0.52
CA VAL A 92 -6.62 -1.56 0.07
C VAL A 92 -7.31 -0.62 1.05
N PRO A 93 -8.16 0.31 0.60
CA PRO A 93 -8.95 1.14 1.51
C PRO A 93 -9.86 0.30 2.40
N TYR A 94 -9.88 0.58 3.71
CA TYR A 94 -10.75 -0.10 4.65
C TYR A 94 -12.23 0.08 4.27
N GLY A 95 -12.96 -1.04 4.26
CA GLY A 95 -14.37 -1.06 3.91
C GLY A 95 -14.63 -1.02 2.40
N SER A 96 -13.64 -1.33 1.57
CA SER A 96 -13.86 -1.62 0.14
C SER A 96 -15.00 -2.64 -0.03
N ARG A 97 -15.68 -2.60 -1.17
CA ARG A 97 -16.78 -3.52 -1.48
C ARG A 97 -16.34 -4.68 -2.38
N GLU A 98 -15.20 -4.56 -2.98
CA GLU A 98 -14.66 -5.54 -3.91
C GLU A 98 -14.06 -6.72 -3.15
N GLU A 99 -13.34 -6.46 -2.06
CA GLU A 99 -12.74 -7.46 -1.18
C GLU A 99 -13.21 -7.33 0.26
N LEU A 100 -13.06 -8.41 1.05
CA LEU A 100 -13.27 -8.38 2.49
C LEU A 100 -12.01 -7.84 3.16
N THR A 101 -12.09 -6.67 3.79
CA THR A 101 -10.94 -5.97 4.37
C THR A 101 -10.66 -6.39 5.82
N THR A 102 -9.39 -6.44 6.19
CA THR A 102 -8.95 -6.53 7.59
C THR A 102 -9.21 -5.23 8.33
N GLN A 103 -8.94 -5.20 9.65
CA GLN A 103 -8.75 -3.95 10.35
C GLN A 103 -7.59 -3.17 9.73
N PRO A 104 -7.65 -1.84 9.71
CA PRO A 104 -6.58 -1.03 9.14
C PRO A 104 -5.27 -1.21 9.90
N TYR A 105 -4.16 -1.29 9.18
CA TYR A 105 -2.83 -1.33 9.80
C TYR A 105 -2.12 0.03 9.74
N TYR A 106 -2.61 0.97 8.93
CA TYR A 106 -2.19 2.37 8.97
C TYR A 106 -3.26 3.30 8.39
N VAL A 107 -3.08 4.61 8.63
CA VAL A 107 -3.83 5.69 7.97
C VAL A 107 -2.82 6.61 7.33
N SER A 108 -3.06 7.01 6.07
CA SER A 108 -2.30 8.05 5.40
C SER A 108 -3.23 8.98 4.62
N SER A 109 -2.67 10.01 4.01
CA SER A 109 -3.45 11.04 3.32
C SER A 109 -2.84 11.47 2.00
N TYR A 110 -3.65 12.08 1.15
CA TYR A 110 -3.14 12.94 0.09
C TYR A 110 -2.42 14.13 0.70
N VAL A 111 -1.43 14.64 -0.02
CA VAL A 111 -0.59 15.76 0.44
C VAL A 111 -0.41 16.79 -0.66
N PHE A 112 -0.28 18.05 -0.25
CA PHE A 112 0.33 19.10 -1.05
C PHE A 112 1.84 19.03 -0.84
N VAL A 113 2.60 19.04 -1.93
CA VAL A 113 4.07 19.09 -1.91
C VAL A 113 4.54 20.29 -2.72
N PHE A 114 5.37 21.13 -2.12
CA PHE A 114 5.88 22.34 -2.78
C PHE A 114 7.21 22.77 -2.15
N LYS A 115 7.97 23.62 -2.84
CA LYS A 115 9.25 24.11 -2.32
C LYS A 115 9.05 25.08 -1.15
N LYS A 116 9.73 24.86 -0.05
CA LYS A 116 9.68 25.70 1.18
C LYS A 116 9.94 27.17 0.91
N ASN A 117 10.89 27.47 0.01
CA ASN A 117 11.28 28.84 -0.32
C ASN A 117 10.22 29.64 -1.09
N LYS A 118 9.14 28.99 -1.54
CA LYS A 118 8.02 29.66 -2.20
C LYS A 118 7.06 30.33 -1.22
N GLY A 119 7.03 29.90 0.04
CA GLY A 119 6.18 30.48 1.07
C GLY A 119 4.69 30.44 0.75
N TYR A 120 4.23 29.40 0.04
CA TYR A 120 2.81 29.23 -0.28
C TYR A 120 2.00 28.90 0.97
N ASP A 121 0.92 29.63 1.21
CA ASP A 121 -0.07 29.28 2.25
C ASP A 121 -1.12 28.34 1.64
N ILE A 122 -0.79 27.04 1.59
CA ILE A 122 -1.66 25.99 1.08
C ILE A 122 -2.06 25.09 2.25
N LYS A 123 -3.34 25.13 2.61
CA LYS A 123 -3.90 24.32 3.73
C LYS A 123 -5.03 23.42 3.29
N THR A 124 -5.74 23.80 2.25
CA THR A 124 -6.96 23.12 1.77
C THR A 124 -7.01 23.17 0.25
N MET A 125 -7.89 22.37 -0.34
CA MET A 125 -8.14 22.41 -1.79
C MET A 125 -8.75 23.76 -2.26
N ASP A 126 -9.28 24.56 -1.32
CA ASP A 126 -9.82 25.89 -1.59
C ASP A 126 -8.81 27.03 -1.37
N SER A 127 -7.56 26.72 -1.05
CA SER A 127 -6.50 27.73 -0.87
C SER A 127 -6.37 28.62 -2.10
N PRO A 128 -6.54 29.96 -1.97
CA PRO A 128 -6.64 30.88 -3.13
C PRO A 128 -5.41 30.87 -4.04
N VAL A 129 -4.25 30.48 -3.52
CA VAL A 129 -3.00 30.40 -4.28
C VAL A 129 -3.06 29.34 -5.36
N LEU A 130 -3.82 28.24 -5.18
CA LEU A 130 -3.96 27.16 -6.17
C LEU A 130 -4.52 27.65 -7.51
N LYS A 131 -5.26 28.75 -7.54
CA LYS A 131 -5.79 29.37 -8.77
C LYS A 131 -4.74 30.12 -9.59
N ARG A 132 -3.52 30.28 -9.07
CA ARG A 132 -2.49 31.17 -9.65
C ARG A 132 -1.14 30.49 -9.87
N ILE A 133 -1.01 29.22 -9.47
CA ILE A 133 0.24 28.44 -9.58
C ILE A 133 -0.01 27.21 -10.43
N LYS A 134 1.07 26.59 -10.91
CA LYS A 134 1.01 25.37 -11.71
C LYS A 134 0.80 24.17 -10.79
N ILE A 135 -0.29 23.45 -10.97
CA ILE A 135 -0.64 22.28 -10.18
C ILE A 135 -0.27 21.01 -10.94
N GLY A 136 0.31 20.03 -10.26
CA GLY A 136 0.45 18.65 -10.71
C GLY A 136 -0.42 17.74 -9.86
N PHE A 137 -0.98 16.69 -10.46
CA PHE A 137 -1.77 15.69 -9.74
C PHE A 137 -1.69 14.32 -10.42
N GLU A 138 -1.93 13.27 -9.66
CA GLU A 138 -2.02 11.90 -10.17
C GLU A 138 -3.44 11.64 -10.72
N SER A 139 -3.52 11.09 -11.95
CA SER A 139 -4.77 10.78 -12.65
C SER A 139 -5.60 9.74 -11.90
N ASP A 140 -6.91 9.78 -12.08
CA ASP A 140 -7.89 8.83 -11.52
C ASP A 140 -7.88 8.75 -9.97
N THR A 141 -7.60 9.88 -9.32
CA THR A 141 -7.47 9.97 -7.86
C THR A 141 -8.45 10.97 -7.24
N PRO A 142 -8.63 10.91 -5.89
CA PRO A 142 -9.36 11.94 -5.15
C PRO A 142 -8.82 13.36 -5.39
N ALA A 143 -7.51 13.53 -5.62
CA ALA A 143 -6.91 14.82 -5.95
C ALA A 143 -7.48 15.38 -7.26
N GLU A 144 -7.58 14.57 -8.29
CA GLU A 144 -8.20 14.97 -9.56
C GLU A 144 -9.67 15.38 -9.37
N ASN A 145 -10.43 14.59 -8.61
CA ASN A 145 -11.83 14.90 -8.35
C ASN A 145 -11.98 16.25 -7.62
N GLY A 146 -11.16 16.49 -6.61
CA GLY A 146 -11.13 17.75 -5.88
C GLY A 146 -10.80 18.95 -6.78
N LEU A 147 -9.85 18.78 -7.71
CA LEU A 147 -9.52 19.80 -8.72
C LEU A 147 -10.65 20.00 -9.74
N LYS A 148 -11.31 18.92 -10.18
CA LYS A 148 -12.49 18.99 -11.07
C LYS A 148 -13.62 19.81 -10.46
N MET A 149 -13.93 19.58 -9.18
CA MET A 149 -14.97 20.30 -8.46
C MET A 149 -14.71 21.81 -8.38
N ARG A 150 -13.44 22.24 -8.51
CA ARG A 150 -12.99 23.64 -8.48
C ARG A 150 -12.66 24.22 -9.85
N GLY A 151 -12.84 23.42 -10.92
CA GLY A 151 -12.54 23.84 -12.30
C GLY A 151 -11.04 24.07 -12.57
N LEU A 152 -10.15 23.41 -11.80
CA LEU A 152 -8.70 23.61 -11.89
C LEU A 152 -7.98 22.61 -12.81
N VAL A 153 -8.59 21.49 -13.15
CA VAL A 153 -7.98 20.43 -13.99
C VAL A 153 -7.52 20.94 -15.36
N PRO A 154 -8.25 21.80 -16.11
CA PRO A 154 -7.80 22.22 -17.44
C PRO A 154 -6.46 22.97 -17.48
N ALA A 155 -6.04 23.54 -16.33
CA ALA A 155 -4.78 24.26 -16.18
C ALA A 155 -3.73 23.48 -15.40
N ALA A 156 -4.03 22.25 -14.99
CA ALA A 156 -3.15 21.40 -14.20
C ALA A 156 -2.50 20.32 -15.04
N MET A 157 -1.33 19.82 -14.60
CA MET A 157 -0.59 18.73 -15.21
C MET A 157 -0.99 17.41 -14.56
N ALA A 158 -1.55 16.51 -15.35
CA ALA A 158 -1.85 15.16 -14.92
C ALA A 158 -0.63 14.25 -15.08
N PHE A 159 -0.41 13.38 -14.10
CA PHE A 159 0.60 12.32 -14.13
C PHE A 159 -0.11 10.96 -14.13
N ASP A 160 0.26 10.12 -15.07
CA ASP A 160 -0.15 8.74 -15.12
C ASP A 160 1.02 7.86 -14.68
N VAL A 161 1.10 7.59 -13.36
CA VAL A 161 2.19 6.84 -12.75
C VAL A 161 1.77 5.42 -12.44
N GLY A 162 2.72 4.50 -12.54
CA GLY A 162 2.49 3.08 -12.27
C GLY A 162 3.21 2.18 -13.27
N SER A 163 3.03 0.87 -13.14
CA SER A 163 3.83 -0.09 -13.90
C SER A 163 3.53 -0.12 -15.40
N ASP A 164 2.30 0.17 -15.83
CA ASP A 164 1.95 0.18 -17.27
C ASP A 164 2.45 1.42 -17.99
N SER A 165 2.42 2.58 -17.34
CA SER A 165 2.95 3.82 -17.93
C SER A 165 4.47 3.82 -18.00
N GLY A 166 5.13 2.95 -17.24
CA GLY A 166 6.59 2.95 -17.06
C GLY A 166 7.09 4.17 -16.26
N GLU A 167 6.17 5.01 -15.75
CA GLU A 167 6.52 6.18 -14.94
C GLU A 167 6.57 5.82 -13.46
N SER A 168 7.69 6.17 -12.82
CA SER A 168 7.80 6.09 -11.36
C SER A 168 7.11 7.28 -10.71
N PRO A 169 6.51 7.13 -9.52
CA PRO A 169 6.03 8.27 -8.73
C PRO A 169 7.09 9.35 -8.48
N ALA A 170 8.38 9.02 -8.55
CA ALA A 170 9.48 9.98 -8.49
C ALA A 170 9.44 11.02 -9.62
N SER A 171 8.84 10.73 -10.79
CA SER A 171 8.71 11.68 -11.90
C SER A 171 7.94 12.93 -11.49
N MET A 172 6.93 12.79 -10.62
CA MET A 172 6.15 13.91 -10.09
C MET A 172 7.01 14.88 -9.27
N LEU A 173 7.92 14.36 -8.45
CA LEU A 173 8.87 15.19 -7.68
C LEU A 173 9.89 15.86 -8.60
N THR A 174 10.34 15.15 -9.63
CA THR A 174 11.23 15.73 -10.66
C THR A 174 10.58 16.91 -11.39
N ALA A 175 9.29 16.80 -11.73
CA ALA A 175 8.55 17.89 -12.36
C ALA A 175 8.44 19.12 -11.45
N LEU A 176 8.27 18.89 -10.13
CA LEU A 176 8.25 19.95 -9.12
C LEU A 176 9.62 20.63 -8.99
N GLU A 177 10.71 19.86 -8.99
CA GLU A 177 12.07 20.39 -8.93
C GLU A 177 12.43 21.23 -10.14
N ASN A 178 12.06 20.77 -11.32
CA ASN A 178 12.31 21.46 -12.58
C ASN A 178 11.39 22.67 -12.81
N GLY A 179 10.44 22.94 -11.90
CA GLY A 179 9.49 24.05 -12.00
C GLY A 179 8.47 23.90 -13.13
N GLN A 180 8.24 22.68 -13.59
CA GLN A 180 7.15 22.34 -14.49
C GLN A 180 5.81 22.51 -13.77
N ILE A 181 5.78 22.16 -12.46
CA ILE A 181 4.70 22.42 -11.53
C ILE A 181 5.22 23.19 -10.31
N ASP A 182 4.38 23.90 -9.61
CA ASP A 182 4.68 24.66 -8.39
C ASP A 182 4.21 23.92 -7.13
N VAL A 183 3.16 23.13 -7.25
CA VAL A 183 2.61 22.24 -6.22
C VAL A 183 2.20 20.92 -6.83
N LEU A 184 2.49 19.84 -6.14
CA LEU A 184 2.02 18.50 -6.45
C LEU A 184 0.94 18.11 -5.43
N ILE A 185 -0.15 17.47 -5.89
CA ILE A 185 -1.17 16.89 -5.03
C ILE A 185 -1.22 15.39 -5.32
N THR A 186 -0.76 14.57 -4.37
CA THR A 186 -0.61 13.12 -4.57
C THR A 186 -0.81 12.35 -3.27
N TRP A 187 -0.94 11.03 -3.36
CA TRP A 187 -0.95 10.13 -2.23
C TRP A 187 0.42 10.07 -1.57
N GLN A 188 0.51 10.39 -0.27
CA GLN A 188 1.79 10.49 0.44
C GLN A 188 2.64 9.20 0.37
N PRO A 189 2.10 7.99 0.58
CA PRO A 189 2.87 6.77 0.46
C PRO A 189 3.54 6.54 -0.90
N ALA A 190 2.95 7.04 -1.98
CA ALA A 190 3.52 6.91 -3.33
C ALA A 190 4.87 7.62 -3.48
N ILE A 191 5.07 8.70 -2.74
CA ILE A 191 6.28 9.53 -2.85
C ILE A 191 7.18 9.46 -1.61
N GLY A 192 6.72 8.83 -0.53
CA GLY A 192 7.37 8.88 0.77
C GLY A 192 8.85 8.48 0.78
N ALA A 193 9.18 7.41 0.08
CA ALA A 193 10.57 6.92 -0.02
C ALA A 193 11.48 7.93 -0.75
N PHE A 194 10.95 8.62 -1.75
CA PHE A 194 11.69 9.57 -2.58
C PHE A 194 11.89 10.92 -1.85
N LEU A 195 10.95 11.33 -1.00
CA LEU A 195 11.02 12.60 -0.26
C LEU A 195 12.28 12.76 0.61
N LYS A 196 12.91 11.66 1.01
CA LYS A 196 14.17 11.69 1.78
C LYS A 196 15.31 12.42 1.03
N GLN A 197 15.25 12.44 -0.30
CA GLN A 197 16.25 13.08 -1.16
C GLN A 197 15.91 14.55 -1.45
N HIS A 198 14.76 15.04 -0.97
CA HIS A 198 14.22 16.36 -1.26
C HIS A 198 13.91 17.16 0.02
N PRO A 199 14.91 17.48 0.85
CA PRO A 199 14.68 18.13 2.15
C PRO A 199 14.18 19.57 2.06
N ASP A 200 14.24 20.17 0.87
CA ASP A 200 13.75 21.51 0.55
C ASP A 200 12.24 21.55 0.25
N LEU A 201 11.61 20.39 0.14
CA LEU A 201 10.16 20.29 -0.06
C LEU A 201 9.39 20.36 1.26
N GLU A 202 8.29 21.05 1.23
CA GLU A 202 7.26 21.07 2.27
C GLU A 202 6.16 20.09 1.89
N VAL A 203 5.66 19.34 2.88
CA VAL A 203 4.61 18.33 2.71
C VAL A 203 3.51 18.65 3.71
N VAL A 204 2.32 18.99 3.20
CA VAL A 204 1.16 19.37 4.00
C VAL A 204 0.01 18.43 3.68
N ALA A 205 -0.58 17.80 4.69
CA ALA A 205 -1.71 16.90 4.48
C ALA A 205 -2.93 17.68 3.92
N VAL A 206 -3.60 17.07 2.94
CA VAL A 206 -4.89 17.55 2.45
C VAL A 206 -5.96 17.14 3.47
N PRO A 207 -6.67 18.08 4.11
CA PRO A 207 -7.73 17.73 5.04
C PRO A 207 -8.93 17.15 4.32
N ASN A 208 -9.69 16.28 5.00
CA ASN A 208 -11.02 15.91 4.55
C ASN A 208 -11.94 17.12 4.61
N GLU A 209 -12.64 17.41 3.53
CA GLU A 209 -13.43 18.63 3.37
C GLU A 209 -14.84 18.33 2.82
N ARG A 210 -15.55 19.39 2.48
CA ARG A 210 -16.79 19.34 1.73
C ARG A 210 -16.73 20.35 0.59
N ALA A 211 -16.94 19.86 -0.64
CA ALA A 211 -17.09 20.73 -1.79
C ALA A 211 -18.52 20.66 -2.30
N LEU A 212 -19.14 21.82 -2.53
CA LEU A 212 -20.52 21.92 -3.00
C LEU A 212 -21.52 21.09 -2.15
N GLY A 213 -21.24 20.92 -0.86
CA GLY A 213 -22.05 20.14 0.07
C GLY A 213 -21.76 18.63 0.10
N ALA A 214 -20.97 18.12 -0.84
CA ALA A 214 -20.53 16.71 -0.86
C ALA A 214 -19.24 16.52 -0.04
N PRO A 215 -19.09 15.39 0.68
CA PRO A 215 -17.85 15.08 1.38
C PRO A 215 -16.73 14.77 0.38
N GLU A 216 -15.54 15.33 0.65
CA GLU A 216 -14.29 15.02 -0.02
C GLU A 216 -13.37 14.31 0.95
N GLN A 217 -12.96 13.10 0.61
CA GLN A 217 -12.08 12.30 1.44
C GLN A 217 -10.69 12.23 0.82
N TYR A 218 -9.69 12.61 1.60
CA TYR A 218 -8.27 12.61 1.23
C TYR A 218 -7.41 11.77 2.18
N ALA A 219 -7.93 11.38 3.33
CA ALA A 219 -7.28 10.49 4.27
C ALA A 219 -8.01 9.13 4.31
N PHE A 220 -7.23 8.06 4.19
CA PHE A 220 -7.76 6.70 4.09
C PHE A 220 -7.08 5.79 5.09
N PRO A 221 -7.86 5.03 5.90
CA PRO A 221 -7.36 3.87 6.61
C PRO A 221 -7.11 2.75 5.60
N MET A 222 -5.92 2.15 5.65
CA MET A 222 -5.46 1.14 4.71
C MET A 222 -5.38 -0.23 5.38
N SER A 223 -5.87 -1.23 4.67
CA SER A 223 -6.09 -2.59 5.13
C SER A 223 -5.44 -3.60 4.17
N MET A 224 -5.48 -4.86 4.54
CA MET A 224 -5.30 -5.98 3.63
C MET A 224 -6.66 -6.45 3.15
N GLY A 225 -6.77 -6.90 1.89
CA GLY A 225 -7.97 -7.46 1.30
C GLY A 225 -7.84 -8.97 1.09
N VAL A 226 -8.92 -9.69 1.36
CA VAL A 226 -9.06 -11.11 1.06
C VAL A 226 -10.36 -11.34 0.30
N ARG A 227 -10.56 -12.51 -0.33
CA ARG A 227 -11.84 -12.81 -0.98
C ARG A 227 -12.99 -12.74 0.01
N GLN A 228 -14.17 -12.36 -0.45
CA GLN A 228 -15.39 -12.23 0.37
C GLN A 228 -15.73 -13.49 1.17
N LYS A 229 -15.35 -14.67 0.69
CA LYS A 229 -15.58 -15.97 1.35
C LYS A 229 -14.52 -16.34 2.41
N ASP A 230 -13.41 -15.64 2.47
CA ASP A 230 -12.23 -16.03 3.27
C ASP A 230 -12.18 -15.37 4.66
N GLU A 231 -13.34 -15.33 5.34
CA GLU A 231 -13.51 -14.73 6.68
C GLU A 231 -12.51 -15.29 7.71
N SER A 232 -12.15 -16.58 7.61
CA SER A 232 -11.20 -17.19 8.54
C SER A 232 -9.79 -16.64 8.37
N LEU A 233 -9.35 -16.41 7.12
CA LEU A 233 -8.07 -15.78 6.83
C LEU A 233 -8.07 -14.32 7.29
N ARG A 234 -9.14 -13.58 7.01
CA ARG A 234 -9.27 -12.19 7.48
C ARG A 234 -9.08 -12.08 8.99
N LYS A 235 -9.74 -12.96 9.79
CA LYS A 235 -9.59 -12.96 11.26
C LYS A 235 -8.16 -13.28 11.70
N ARG A 236 -7.49 -14.23 11.05
CA ARG A 236 -6.09 -14.54 11.35
C ARG A 236 -5.18 -13.33 11.07
N LEU A 237 -5.43 -12.62 9.97
CA LEU A 237 -4.71 -11.40 9.61
C LEU A 237 -4.99 -10.28 10.63
N ASP A 238 -6.22 -10.08 11.06
CA ASP A 238 -6.57 -9.10 12.10
C ASP A 238 -5.82 -9.36 13.41
N ASP A 239 -5.77 -10.62 13.85
CA ASP A 239 -5.05 -11.01 15.07
C ASP A 239 -3.54 -10.74 14.96
N VAL A 240 -2.97 -10.93 13.78
CA VAL A 240 -1.55 -10.65 13.52
C VAL A 240 -1.30 -9.15 13.41
N ILE A 241 -2.13 -8.40 12.70
CA ILE A 241 -2.02 -6.94 12.60
C ILE A 241 -2.02 -6.31 13.99
N ALA A 242 -2.95 -6.74 14.87
CA ALA A 242 -3.04 -6.23 16.24
C ALA A 242 -1.75 -6.48 17.05
N LYS A 243 -1.10 -7.63 16.86
CA LYS A 243 0.18 -7.97 17.52
C LYS A 243 1.38 -7.24 16.95
N LEU A 244 1.37 -6.97 15.65
CA LEU A 244 2.50 -6.39 14.91
C LEU A 244 2.41 -4.87 14.73
N GLN A 245 1.43 -4.19 15.31
CA GLN A 245 1.17 -2.76 15.06
C GLN A 245 2.42 -1.88 15.16
N SER A 246 3.29 -2.13 16.14
CA SER A 246 4.54 -1.38 16.31
C SER A 246 5.57 -1.70 15.20
N GLU A 247 5.71 -2.97 14.83
CA GLU A 247 6.62 -3.41 13.77
C GLU A 247 6.17 -2.89 12.40
N LEU A 248 4.88 -3.01 12.09
CA LEU A 248 4.31 -2.49 10.83
C LEU A 248 4.49 -0.97 10.73
N THR A 249 4.28 -0.26 11.85
CA THR A 249 4.55 1.18 11.93
C THR A 249 6.02 1.52 11.63
N SER A 250 6.97 0.73 12.14
CA SER A 250 8.40 0.93 11.85
C SER A 250 8.71 0.70 10.38
N ILE A 251 8.23 -0.40 9.80
CA ILE A 251 8.41 -0.71 8.37
C ILE A 251 7.90 0.45 7.50
N LEU A 252 6.70 0.95 7.76
CA LEU A 252 6.10 2.05 7.01
C LEU A 252 6.96 3.33 7.11
N LYS A 253 7.39 3.71 8.31
CA LYS A 253 8.23 4.89 8.54
C LYS A 253 9.61 4.76 7.87
N GLU A 254 10.22 3.59 7.91
CA GLU A 254 11.50 3.30 7.25
C GLU A 254 11.42 3.51 5.75
N HIS A 255 10.25 3.23 5.14
CA HIS A 255 9.98 3.46 3.73
C HIS A 255 9.40 4.86 3.44
N GLY A 256 9.42 5.77 4.43
CA GLY A 256 8.99 7.15 4.26
C GLY A 256 7.47 7.35 4.27
N VAL A 257 6.69 6.32 4.58
CA VAL A 257 5.24 6.47 4.72
C VAL A 257 4.92 7.31 5.94
N GLN A 258 4.25 8.43 5.71
CA GLN A 258 3.81 9.34 6.76
C GLN A 258 2.43 8.92 7.26
N LEU A 259 2.37 8.62 8.55
CA LEU A 259 1.10 8.24 9.19
C LEU A 259 0.27 9.49 9.45
N TYR A 260 -0.98 9.43 9.10
CA TYR A 260 -1.96 10.50 9.31
C TYR A 260 -2.80 10.19 10.55
N THR A 261 -2.93 11.18 11.44
CA THR A 261 -3.87 11.15 12.55
C THR A 261 -4.97 12.16 12.24
N PRO A 262 -6.22 11.74 12.02
CA PRO A 262 -7.33 12.67 11.86
C PRO A 262 -7.42 13.60 13.08
N GLN A 263 -7.55 14.89 12.82
CA GLN A 263 -7.81 15.90 13.85
C GLN A 263 -9.27 15.95 14.23
#